data_3298fbb6591898635886f2628d4d010b
#
_entry.id   3298fbb6591898635886f2628d4d010b
#
_cell.length_a   1.000
_cell.length_b   1.000
_cell.length_c   1.000
_cell.angle_alpha   90.00
_cell.angle_beta   90.00
_cell.angle_gamma   90.00
#
_symmetry.space_group_name_H-M   'P 1'
#
loop_
_entity.id
_entity.type
_entity.pdbx_description
1 polymer ?
#
loop_
_entity_poly.entity_id
_entity_poly.type
_entity_poly.pdbx_seq_one_letter_code
_entity_poly.pdbx_strand_id
1 'polypeptide(L)'
;MCLIGAVVSVRESPTGMKRIVYILTLMVVALTSCDSYNKVYKTNDYDYRYETAKAYYLEGKYTQAAELLESMVTMLKGGDKAEESLILIARCYYESKDYETASQYFKLHYSNYPRGEYAEYARFYSGKSLFMDIPEPELDQSNTYAAINELQLFMEYYPHSSYNAEAQDMIMKMHDVLVKKMYLSAKLYYDLGDLAYIGNNYQACVVTAQNALKDYPYTNLREELSILILRAKYQMAHKSVESKKMERYRNTIDEYYAFKTEFPESKYIKEADKYYKEAVKTVKITE
;
A
#
# COMPACT_ATOMS: atom_id res chain seq x y z
N MET A 1 -55.22 -0.16 20.54
CA MET A 1 -56.32 -0.75 19.76
C MET A 1 -55.73 -1.41 18.54
N CYS A 2 -55.72 -2.70 18.60
CA CYS A 2 -55.91 -3.75 17.61
C CYS A 2 -55.50 -3.48 16.18
N LEU A 3 -54.59 -4.30 15.68
CA LEU A 3 -54.65 -4.91 14.34
C LEU A 3 -54.00 -6.29 14.48
N ILE A 4 -54.80 -7.25 14.71
CA ILE A 4 -55.42 -8.27 13.85
C ILE A 4 -54.37 -9.14 13.18
N GLY A 5 -54.31 -10.35 13.72
CA GLY A 5 -53.65 -11.49 13.14
C GLY A 5 -54.24 -11.85 11.77
N ALA A 6 -53.38 -11.96 10.82
CA ALA A 6 -53.60 -12.80 9.63
C ALA A 6 -52.78 -14.07 9.79
N VAL A 7 -53.41 -15.10 10.33
CA VAL A 7 -52.94 -16.48 10.24
C VAL A 7 -53.12 -16.87 8.78
N VAL A 8 -52.05 -16.80 7.99
CA VAL A 8 -52.02 -17.45 6.69
C VAL A 8 -51.54 -18.88 6.89
N SER A 9 -52.49 -19.81 6.79
CA SER A 9 -52.26 -21.22 6.67
C SER A 9 -51.43 -21.50 5.41
N VAL A 10 -50.13 -21.71 5.56
CA VAL A 10 -49.26 -22.08 4.47
C VAL A 10 -49.27 -23.63 4.37
N ARG A 11 -49.96 -24.10 3.35
CA ARG A 11 -49.87 -25.47 2.86
C ARG A 11 -48.43 -25.78 2.46
N GLU A 12 -47.89 -26.89 2.88
CA GLU A 12 -46.54 -27.32 2.56
C GLU A 12 -46.33 -27.42 1.05
N SER A 13 -45.43 -26.62 0.54
CA SER A 13 -44.88 -26.72 -0.80
C SER A 13 -43.45 -26.19 -0.88
N PRO A 14 -42.69 -26.50 -1.91
CA PRO A 14 -41.30 -26.93 -1.88
C PRO A 14 -40.33 -25.77 -1.49
N THR A 15 -39.11 -26.17 -1.22
CA THR A 15 -37.88 -25.44 -0.80
C THR A 15 -37.72 -23.98 -1.22
N GLY A 16 -38.43 -23.51 -2.26
CA GLY A 16 -38.39 -22.11 -2.75
C GLY A 16 -39.14 -21.12 -1.85
N MET A 17 -40.31 -21.51 -1.35
CA MET A 17 -41.15 -20.60 -0.56
C MET A 17 -40.58 -20.36 0.84
N LYS A 18 -39.93 -21.35 1.47
CA LYS A 18 -39.20 -21.17 2.73
C LYS A 18 -38.04 -20.19 2.57
N ARG A 19 -37.30 -20.23 1.45
CA ARG A 19 -36.22 -19.27 1.15
C ARG A 19 -36.77 -17.83 0.98
N ILE A 20 -37.90 -17.67 0.30
CA ILE A 20 -38.53 -16.36 0.12
C ILE A 20 -39.01 -15.79 1.46
N VAL A 21 -39.58 -16.60 2.32
CA VAL A 21 -40.00 -16.19 3.67
C VAL A 21 -38.79 -15.80 4.52
N TYR A 22 -37.67 -16.54 4.46
CA TYR A 22 -36.42 -16.16 5.14
C TYR A 22 -35.83 -14.87 4.60
N ILE A 23 -35.88 -14.64 3.29
CA ILE A 23 -35.41 -13.39 2.67
C ILE A 23 -36.30 -12.21 3.09
N LEU A 24 -37.60 -12.40 3.10
CA LEU A 24 -38.58 -11.38 3.53
C LEU A 24 -38.45 -11.06 5.03
N THR A 25 -38.24 -12.06 5.89
CA THR A 25 -38.00 -11.82 7.33
C THR A 25 -36.67 -11.12 7.58
N LEU A 26 -35.60 -11.48 6.84
CA LEU A 26 -34.33 -10.75 6.89
C LEU A 26 -34.48 -9.29 6.41
N MET A 27 -35.27 -9.06 5.38
CA MET A 27 -35.54 -7.72 4.84
C MET A 27 -36.33 -6.86 5.82
N VAL A 28 -37.31 -7.44 6.53
CA VAL A 28 -38.09 -6.72 7.56
C VAL A 28 -37.22 -6.37 8.77
N VAL A 29 -36.32 -7.25 9.20
CA VAL A 29 -35.37 -6.97 10.29
C VAL A 29 -34.40 -5.85 9.90
N ALA A 30 -33.95 -5.79 8.64
CA ALA A 30 -33.10 -4.72 8.16
C ALA A 30 -33.80 -3.34 8.14
N LEU A 31 -35.10 -3.31 7.85
CA LEU A 31 -35.86 -2.06 7.81
C LEU A 31 -36.13 -1.45 9.22
N THR A 32 -36.22 -2.26 10.26
CA THR A 32 -36.43 -1.77 11.64
C THR A 32 -35.17 -1.14 12.25
N SER A 33 -33.96 -1.50 11.75
CA SER A 33 -32.69 -0.94 12.23
C SER A 33 -32.49 0.53 11.81
N CYS A 34 -33.04 0.94 10.67
CA CYS A 34 -32.89 2.30 10.13
C CYS A 34 -33.69 3.36 10.93
N ASP A 35 -34.83 3.01 11.55
CA ASP A 35 -35.68 3.97 12.27
C ASP A 35 -35.07 4.37 13.64
N SER A 36 -34.36 3.43 14.28
CA SER A 36 -33.70 3.71 15.57
C SER A 36 -32.49 4.65 15.40
N TYR A 37 -31.68 4.46 14.35
CA TYR A 37 -30.56 5.33 14.05
C TYR A 37 -30.99 6.77 13.78
N ASN A 38 -32.04 6.97 12.95
CA ASN A 38 -32.54 8.29 12.60
C ASN A 38 -33.04 9.06 13.82
N LYS A 39 -33.61 8.37 14.83
CA LYS A 39 -34.01 9.00 16.08
C LYS A 39 -32.82 9.51 16.87
N VAL A 40 -31.77 8.72 16.98
CA VAL A 40 -30.55 9.12 17.66
C VAL A 40 -29.88 10.29 16.92
N TYR A 41 -29.77 10.22 15.59
CA TYR A 41 -29.13 11.26 14.77
C TYR A 41 -29.85 12.63 14.92
N LYS A 42 -31.17 12.64 15.07
CA LYS A 42 -31.98 13.86 15.17
C LYS A 42 -32.14 14.40 16.59
N THR A 43 -31.70 13.69 17.63
CA THR A 43 -31.79 14.19 18.99
C THR A 43 -30.81 15.34 19.24
N ASN A 44 -31.17 16.30 20.07
CA ASN A 44 -30.29 17.37 20.54
C ASN A 44 -29.52 16.99 21.81
N ASP A 45 -29.69 15.77 22.29
CA ASP A 45 -28.96 15.23 23.44
C ASP A 45 -27.61 14.70 22.94
N TYR A 46 -26.55 15.52 23.03
CA TYR A 46 -25.22 15.20 22.58
C TYR A 46 -24.54 14.09 23.42
N ASP A 47 -24.86 14.02 24.71
CA ASP A 47 -24.34 12.95 25.56
C ASP A 47 -24.93 11.60 25.19
N TYR A 48 -26.23 11.54 24.94
CA TYR A 48 -26.86 10.33 24.44
C TYR A 48 -26.34 9.90 23.07
N ARG A 49 -26.14 10.85 22.15
CA ARG A 49 -25.55 10.55 20.81
C ARG A 49 -24.15 10.02 20.94
N TYR A 50 -23.32 10.62 21.80
CA TYR A 50 -21.94 10.21 22.04
C TYR A 50 -21.86 8.77 22.58
N GLU A 51 -22.62 8.46 23.62
CA GLU A 51 -22.66 7.11 24.19
C GLU A 51 -23.22 6.07 23.21
N THR A 52 -24.22 6.48 22.39
CA THR A 52 -24.73 5.60 21.33
C THR A 52 -23.69 5.35 20.23
N ALA A 53 -22.92 6.36 19.87
CA ALA A 53 -21.83 6.18 18.91
C ALA A 53 -20.76 5.21 19.43
N LYS A 54 -20.40 5.28 20.71
CA LYS A 54 -19.52 4.30 21.37
C LYS A 54 -20.10 2.89 21.35
N ALA A 55 -21.42 2.76 21.63
CA ALA A 55 -22.10 1.47 21.54
C ALA A 55 -22.05 0.90 20.11
N TYR A 56 -22.31 1.73 19.10
CA TYR A 56 -22.22 1.31 17.69
C TYR A 56 -20.81 0.89 17.30
N TYR A 57 -19.78 1.58 17.79
CA TYR A 57 -18.40 1.15 17.59
C TYR A 57 -18.14 -0.25 18.15
N LEU A 58 -18.60 -0.51 19.38
CA LEU A 58 -18.45 -1.83 20.02
C LEU A 58 -19.25 -2.94 19.32
N GLU A 59 -20.36 -2.58 18.68
CA GLU A 59 -21.17 -3.50 17.87
C GLU A 59 -20.61 -3.72 16.44
N GLY A 60 -19.50 -3.08 16.07
CA GLY A 60 -18.92 -3.14 14.73
C GLY A 60 -19.65 -2.32 13.67
N LYS A 61 -20.58 -1.43 14.09
CA LYS A 61 -21.32 -0.50 13.23
C LYS A 61 -20.50 0.78 13.00
N TYR A 62 -19.32 0.65 12.42
CA TYR A 62 -18.33 1.71 12.36
C TYR A 62 -18.80 2.94 11.58
N THR A 63 -19.45 2.74 10.43
CA THR A 63 -19.98 3.87 9.63
C THR A 63 -20.98 4.71 10.40
N GLN A 64 -21.95 4.07 11.08
CA GLN A 64 -22.96 4.78 11.88
C GLN A 64 -22.33 5.48 13.08
N ALA A 65 -21.33 4.87 13.71
CA ALA A 65 -20.58 5.49 14.81
C ALA A 65 -19.83 6.73 14.34
N ALA A 66 -19.12 6.66 13.20
CA ALA A 66 -18.39 7.78 12.61
C ALA A 66 -19.33 8.94 12.27
N GLU A 67 -20.43 8.69 11.54
CA GLU A 67 -21.41 9.70 11.15
C GLU A 67 -22.03 10.42 12.37
N LEU A 68 -22.36 9.68 13.45
CA LEU A 68 -22.87 10.30 14.68
C LEU A 68 -21.82 11.22 15.30
N LEU A 69 -20.58 10.78 15.44
CA LEU A 69 -19.49 11.56 16.04
C LEU A 69 -19.16 12.79 15.19
N GLU A 70 -19.05 12.66 13.87
CA GLU A 70 -18.80 13.77 12.95
C GLU A 70 -19.86 14.85 13.06
N SER A 71 -21.14 14.46 13.17
CA SER A 71 -22.24 15.40 13.28
C SER A 71 -22.18 16.29 14.53
N MET A 72 -21.35 15.95 15.53
CA MET A 72 -21.20 16.71 16.79
C MET A 72 -19.76 17.11 17.11
N VAL A 73 -18.78 16.76 16.27
CA VAL A 73 -17.35 17.04 16.54
C VAL A 73 -17.08 18.54 16.77
N THR A 74 -17.76 19.41 16.05
CA THR A 74 -17.62 20.87 16.21
C THR A 74 -18.20 21.38 17.52
N MET A 75 -19.26 20.75 18.03
CA MET A 75 -19.92 21.11 19.29
C MET A 75 -19.16 20.56 20.50
N LEU A 76 -18.48 19.44 20.34
CA LEU A 76 -17.64 18.84 21.38
C LEU A 76 -16.29 19.55 21.52
N LYS A 77 -15.91 20.41 20.54
CA LYS A 77 -14.61 21.08 20.51
C LYS A 77 -14.37 21.91 21.79
N GLY A 78 -13.27 21.59 22.48
CA GLY A 78 -12.89 22.24 23.74
C GLY A 78 -13.51 21.60 25.00
N GLY A 79 -14.34 20.58 24.85
CA GLY A 79 -14.86 19.78 25.96
C GLY A 79 -14.06 18.51 26.20
N ASP A 80 -14.31 17.86 27.31
CA ASP A 80 -13.60 16.64 27.76
C ASP A 80 -13.72 15.47 26.78
N LYS A 81 -14.79 15.42 25.97
CA LYS A 81 -15.06 14.37 24.97
C LYS A 81 -14.44 14.65 23.59
N ALA A 82 -13.85 15.82 23.39
CA ALA A 82 -13.39 16.24 22.06
C ALA A 82 -12.25 15.38 21.54
N GLU A 83 -11.24 15.09 22.36
CA GLU A 83 -10.11 14.26 22.01
C GLU A 83 -10.54 12.81 21.73
N GLU A 84 -11.30 12.21 22.66
CA GLU A 84 -11.82 10.84 22.50
C GLU A 84 -12.72 10.70 21.27
N SER A 85 -13.53 11.72 20.94
CA SER A 85 -14.36 11.68 19.73
C SER A 85 -13.55 11.62 18.46
N LEU A 86 -12.48 12.42 18.33
CA LEU A 86 -11.62 12.42 17.14
C LEU A 86 -10.91 11.09 16.97
N ILE A 87 -10.36 10.53 18.04
CA ILE A 87 -9.68 9.23 17.95
C ILE A 87 -10.66 8.11 17.62
N LEU A 88 -11.88 8.17 18.13
CA LEU A 88 -12.91 7.18 17.86
C LEU A 88 -13.40 7.25 16.40
N ILE A 89 -13.56 8.45 15.82
CA ILE A 89 -13.85 8.63 14.39
C ILE A 89 -12.75 7.98 13.55
N ALA A 90 -11.48 8.31 13.83
CA ALA A 90 -10.35 7.77 13.11
C ALA A 90 -10.33 6.23 13.16
N ARG A 91 -10.61 5.65 14.32
CA ARG A 91 -10.70 4.20 14.49
C ARG A 91 -11.89 3.59 13.74
N CYS A 92 -13.04 4.26 13.71
CA CYS A 92 -14.19 3.80 12.93
C CYS A 92 -13.83 3.67 11.44
N TYR A 93 -13.18 4.68 10.85
CA TYR A 93 -12.74 4.64 9.47
C TYR A 93 -11.69 3.55 9.23
N TYR A 94 -10.73 3.38 10.15
CA TYR A 94 -9.73 2.32 10.08
C TYR A 94 -10.36 0.92 10.06
N GLU A 95 -11.30 0.66 10.98
CA GLU A 95 -12.00 -0.64 11.07
C GLU A 95 -12.95 -0.88 9.89
N SER A 96 -13.52 0.18 9.31
CA SER A 96 -14.30 0.10 8.07
C SER A 96 -13.45 0.01 6.80
N LYS A 97 -12.11 0.04 6.93
CA LYS A 97 -11.10 -0.03 5.85
C LYS A 97 -11.10 1.19 4.92
N ASP A 98 -11.67 2.29 5.35
CA ASP A 98 -11.47 3.59 4.70
C ASP A 98 -10.18 4.21 5.26
N TYR A 99 -9.05 3.69 4.78
CA TYR A 99 -7.73 4.00 5.33
C TYR A 99 -7.29 5.43 5.02
N GLU A 100 -7.69 5.97 3.88
CA GLU A 100 -7.39 7.36 3.52
C GLU A 100 -8.03 8.32 4.51
N THR A 101 -9.34 8.19 4.74
CA THR A 101 -10.08 9.02 5.71
C THR A 101 -9.58 8.77 7.14
N ALA A 102 -9.29 7.52 7.51
CA ALA A 102 -8.71 7.20 8.81
C ALA A 102 -7.40 7.94 9.06
N SER A 103 -6.47 7.94 8.08
CA SER A 103 -5.21 8.66 8.19
C SER A 103 -5.41 10.15 8.41
N GLN A 104 -6.37 10.78 7.71
CA GLN A 104 -6.68 12.20 7.86
C GLN A 104 -7.21 12.53 9.28
N TYR A 105 -8.10 11.70 9.84
CA TYR A 105 -8.60 11.91 11.20
C TYR A 105 -7.56 11.62 12.28
N PHE A 106 -6.71 10.62 12.11
CA PHE A 106 -5.56 10.40 13.00
C PHE A 106 -4.60 11.59 12.97
N LYS A 107 -4.32 12.14 11.77
CA LYS A 107 -3.49 13.34 11.60
C LYS A 107 -4.12 14.57 12.24
N LEU A 108 -5.43 14.75 12.07
CA LEU A 108 -6.18 15.82 12.71
C LEU A 108 -6.12 15.70 14.24
N HIS A 109 -6.22 14.47 14.78
CA HIS A 109 -6.14 14.20 16.22
C HIS A 109 -4.78 14.65 16.78
N TYR A 110 -3.65 14.11 16.30
CA TYR A 110 -2.36 14.47 16.90
C TYR A 110 -1.94 15.93 16.62
N SER A 111 -2.52 16.57 15.59
CA SER A 111 -2.28 17.99 15.32
C SER A 111 -3.02 18.89 16.32
N ASN A 112 -4.24 18.51 16.72
CA ASN A 112 -5.03 19.26 17.67
C ASN A 112 -4.63 18.95 19.12
N TYR A 113 -4.22 17.72 19.39
CA TYR A 113 -3.86 17.21 20.73
C TYR A 113 -2.45 16.59 20.74
N PRO A 114 -1.38 17.38 20.49
CA PRO A 114 -0.02 16.85 20.33
C PRO A 114 0.58 16.28 21.63
N ARG A 115 -0.03 16.56 22.78
CA ARG A 115 0.34 16.04 24.11
C ARG A 115 -0.82 15.23 24.72
N GLY A 116 -1.83 14.90 23.95
CA GLY A 116 -2.95 14.09 24.38
C GLY A 116 -2.56 12.64 24.64
N GLU A 117 -3.41 11.93 25.35
CA GLU A 117 -3.20 10.52 25.72
C GLU A 117 -3.01 9.64 24.47
N TYR A 118 -3.72 9.95 23.37
CA TYR A 118 -3.69 9.18 22.13
C TYR A 118 -2.76 9.73 21.06
N ALA A 119 -1.94 10.76 21.34
CA ALA A 119 -1.11 11.43 20.34
C ALA A 119 -0.11 10.47 19.67
N GLU A 120 0.58 9.64 20.45
CA GLU A 120 1.48 8.60 19.94
C GLU A 120 0.74 7.57 19.09
N TYR A 121 -0.36 7.04 19.61
CA TYR A 121 -1.21 6.10 18.90
C TYR A 121 -1.71 6.68 17.57
N ALA A 122 -2.26 7.89 17.60
CA ALA A 122 -2.80 8.55 16.42
C ALA A 122 -1.73 8.80 15.34
N ARG A 123 -0.52 9.22 15.73
CA ARG A 123 0.57 9.42 14.77
C ARG A 123 1.01 8.11 14.14
N PHE A 124 1.13 7.04 14.92
CA PHE A 124 1.45 5.71 14.39
C PHE A 124 0.36 5.21 13.42
N TYR A 125 -0.91 5.28 13.85
CA TYR A 125 -2.02 4.79 13.02
C TYR A 125 -2.31 5.67 11.81
N SER A 126 -1.91 6.94 11.77
CA SER A 126 -1.91 7.76 10.56
C SER A 126 -1.02 7.13 9.48
N GLY A 127 0.22 6.83 9.82
CA GLY A 127 1.16 6.16 8.91
C GLY A 127 0.74 4.74 8.56
N LYS A 128 0.26 3.97 9.54
CA LYS A 128 -0.24 2.61 9.32
C LYS A 128 -1.46 2.56 8.40
N SER A 129 -2.36 3.53 8.49
CA SER A 129 -3.51 3.64 7.58
C SER A 129 -3.04 3.86 6.14
N LEU A 130 -2.10 4.78 5.92
CA LEU A 130 -1.51 4.98 4.58
C LEU A 130 -0.81 3.72 4.06
N PHE A 131 -0.11 2.98 4.93
CA PHE A 131 0.49 1.69 4.56
C PHE A 131 -0.55 0.65 4.13
N MET A 132 -1.73 0.62 4.78
CA MET A 132 -2.80 -0.31 4.40
C MET A 132 -3.45 0.01 3.05
N ASP A 133 -3.24 1.22 2.52
CA ASP A 133 -3.80 1.71 1.26
C ASP A 133 -2.74 1.90 0.17
N ILE A 134 -1.55 1.30 0.32
CA ILE A 134 -0.53 1.37 -0.73
C ILE A 134 -0.97 0.64 -1.99
N PRO A 135 -0.77 1.24 -3.17
CA PRO A 135 -1.15 0.64 -4.44
C PRO A 135 -0.17 -0.46 -4.88
N GLU A 136 -0.59 -1.26 -5.86
CA GLU A 136 0.29 -2.22 -6.54
C GLU A 136 1.50 -1.50 -7.16
N PRO A 137 2.67 -2.19 -7.29
CA PRO A 137 3.93 -1.56 -7.74
C PRO A 137 3.85 -0.87 -9.10
N GLU A 138 2.96 -1.30 -9.99
CA GLU A 138 2.77 -0.75 -11.34
C GLU A 138 2.11 0.63 -11.33
N LEU A 139 1.36 0.94 -10.27
CA LEU A 139 0.58 2.17 -10.14
C LEU A 139 1.44 3.34 -9.59
N ASP A 140 0.84 4.52 -9.46
CA ASP A 140 1.48 5.66 -8.82
C ASP A 140 1.77 5.37 -7.34
N GLN A 141 2.99 5.70 -6.89
CA GLN A 141 3.48 5.39 -5.55
C GLN A 141 3.55 6.62 -4.62
N SER A 142 2.84 7.70 -4.95
CA SER A 142 2.83 8.91 -4.13
C SER A 142 2.36 8.62 -2.70
N ASN A 143 1.33 7.78 -2.54
CA ASN A 143 0.83 7.35 -1.23
C ASN A 143 1.86 6.52 -0.46
N THR A 144 2.64 5.69 -1.15
CA THR A 144 3.72 4.90 -0.53
C THR A 144 4.80 5.80 0.06
N TYR A 145 5.23 6.84 -0.67
CA TYR A 145 6.17 7.82 -0.15
C TYR A 145 5.60 8.62 1.03
N ALA A 146 4.31 8.98 0.96
CA ALA A 146 3.63 9.67 2.06
C ALA A 146 3.58 8.80 3.33
N ALA A 147 3.29 7.49 3.18
CA ALA A 147 3.27 6.53 4.27
C ALA A 147 4.65 6.35 4.92
N ILE A 148 5.71 6.21 4.10
CA ILE A 148 7.09 6.13 4.59
C ILE A 148 7.44 7.37 5.41
N ASN A 149 7.18 8.56 4.87
CA ASN A 149 7.47 9.82 5.55
C ASN A 149 6.73 9.94 6.89
N GLU A 150 5.44 9.57 6.92
CA GLU A 150 4.64 9.65 8.15
C GLU A 150 5.17 8.70 9.24
N LEU A 151 5.55 7.47 8.87
CA LEU A 151 6.13 6.51 9.82
C LEU A 151 7.55 6.89 10.26
N GLN A 152 8.37 7.50 9.39
CA GLN A 152 9.67 8.03 9.77
C GLN A 152 9.53 9.18 10.78
N LEU A 153 8.63 10.13 10.51
CA LEU A 153 8.32 11.20 11.46
C LEU A 153 7.77 10.66 12.78
N PHE A 154 6.95 9.60 12.75
CA PHE A 154 6.52 8.93 13.98
C PHE A 154 7.71 8.44 14.81
N MET A 155 8.65 7.72 14.19
CA MET A 155 9.84 7.18 14.87
C MET A 155 10.76 8.29 15.41
N GLU A 156 10.85 9.43 14.71
CA GLU A 156 11.61 10.59 15.19
C GLU A 156 10.97 11.24 16.43
N TYR A 157 9.63 11.37 16.44
CA TYR A 157 8.91 11.96 17.57
C TYR A 157 8.85 11.03 18.79
N TYR A 158 8.79 9.71 18.55
CA TYR A 158 8.63 8.68 19.59
C TYR A 158 9.73 7.62 19.50
N PRO A 159 11.01 7.96 19.74
CA PRO A 159 12.14 7.04 19.53
C PRO A 159 12.11 5.80 20.44
N HIS A 160 11.35 5.85 21.53
CA HIS A 160 11.22 4.74 22.49
C HIS A 160 9.85 4.04 22.42
N SER A 161 9.06 4.31 21.38
CA SER A 161 7.76 3.69 21.19
C SER A 161 7.85 2.18 20.97
N SER A 162 6.91 1.45 21.54
CA SER A 162 6.74 0.01 21.28
C SER A 162 6.33 -0.29 19.82
N TYR A 163 5.77 0.70 19.09
CA TYR A 163 5.39 0.59 17.70
C TYR A 163 6.55 0.71 16.71
N ASN A 164 7.75 1.11 17.15
CA ASN A 164 8.88 1.38 16.24
C ASN A 164 9.31 0.15 15.43
N ALA A 165 9.27 -1.04 16.02
CA ALA A 165 9.60 -2.27 15.30
C ALA A 165 8.59 -2.55 14.17
N GLU A 166 7.29 -2.35 14.41
CA GLU A 166 6.24 -2.50 13.40
C GLU A 166 6.35 -1.42 12.34
N ALA A 167 6.61 -0.16 12.72
CA ALA A 167 6.81 0.94 11.78
C ALA A 167 7.98 0.67 10.83
N GLN A 168 9.11 0.19 11.37
CA GLN A 168 10.29 -0.16 10.58
C GLN A 168 10.01 -1.31 9.59
N ASP A 169 9.27 -2.34 10.01
CA ASP A 169 8.87 -3.45 9.14
C ASP A 169 7.98 -2.97 7.99
N MET A 170 7.01 -2.08 8.27
CA MET A 170 6.17 -1.47 7.24
C MET A 170 6.99 -0.63 6.26
N ILE A 171 7.95 0.17 6.73
CA ILE A 171 8.85 0.95 5.87
C ILE A 171 9.66 0.03 4.95
N MET A 172 10.20 -1.08 5.46
CA MET A 172 10.93 -2.04 4.64
C MET A 172 10.05 -2.67 3.56
N LYS A 173 8.82 -3.07 3.89
CA LYS A 173 7.84 -3.59 2.91
C LYS A 173 7.52 -2.56 1.82
N MET A 174 7.38 -1.29 2.19
CA MET A 174 7.14 -0.21 1.21
C MET A 174 8.36 0.03 0.32
N HIS A 175 9.58 -0.07 0.83
CA HIS A 175 10.79 -0.04 0.01
C HIS A 175 10.80 -1.19 -1.01
N ASP A 176 10.38 -2.40 -0.62
CA ASP A 176 10.28 -3.53 -1.56
C ASP A 176 9.27 -3.25 -2.69
N VAL A 177 8.13 -2.59 -2.40
CA VAL A 177 7.17 -2.14 -3.42
C VAL A 177 7.82 -1.15 -4.39
N LEU A 178 8.53 -0.14 -3.87
CA LEU A 178 9.21 0.88 -4.70
C LEU A 178 10.30 0.27 -5.58
N VAL A 179 11.11 -0.62 -5.03
CA VAL A 179 12.14 -1.35 -5.81
C VAL A 179 11.50 -2.22 -6.88
N LYS A 180 10.39 -2.89 -6.55
CA LYS A 180 9.64 -3.69 -7.52
C LYS A 180 9.17 -2.85 -8.69
N LYS A 181 8.65 -1.63 -8.45
CA LYS A 181 8.29 -0.68 -9.50
C LYS A 181 9.49 -0.34 -10.38
N MET A 182 10.65 -0.03 -9.78
CA MET A 182 11.87 0.30 -10.51
C MET A 182 12.35 -0.89 -11.36
N TYR A 183 12.30 -2.12 -10.81
CA TYR A 183 12.62 -3.34 -11.54
C TYR A 183 11.69 -3.54 -12.75
N LEU A 184 10.37 -3.39 -12.57
CA LEU A 184 9.39 -3.51 -13.65
C LEU A 184 9.63 -2.46 -14.74
N SER A 185 9.96 -1.23 -14.37
CA SER A 185 10.33 -0.16 -15.30
C SER A 185 11.60 -0.48 -16.08
N ALA A 186 12.64 -0.95 -15.38
CA ALA A 186 13.89 -1.37 -16.04
C ALA A 186 13.66 -2.55 -16.99
N LYS A 187 12.87 -3.53 -16.56
CA LYS A 187 12.48 -4.67 -17.39
C LYS A 187 11.70 -4.24 -18.63
N LEU A 188 10.76 -3.32 -18.48
CA LEU A 188 10.02 -2.76 -19.62
C LEU A 188 10.97 -2.10 -20.63
N TYR A 189 11.93 -1.28 -20.18
CA TYR A 189 12.94 -0.71 -21.07
C TYR A 189 13.77 -1.78 -21.76
N TYR A 190 14.14 -2.85 -21.06
CA TYR A 190 14.84 -3.98 -21.66
C TYR A 190 14.01 -4.66 -22.75
N ASP A 191 12.72 -4.93 -22.46
CA ASP A 191 11.79 -5.62 -23.37
C ASP A 191 11.48 -4.74 -24.61
N LEU A 192 11.41 -3.42 -24.46
CA LEU A 192 11.29 -2.47 -25.56
C LEU A 192 12.55 -2.46 -26.47
N GLY A 193 13.72 -2.66 -25.92
CA GLY A 193 14.97 -2.85 -26.67
C GLY A 193 15.27 -1.75 -27.68
N ASP A 194 15.44 -2.14 -28.95
CA ASP A 194 15.70 -1.23 -30.07
C ASP A 194 14.43 -0.86 -30.85
N LEU A 195 13.31 -0.70 -30.19
CA LEU A 195 12.14 -0.19 -30.88
C LEU A 195 12.53 1.10 -31.61
N ALA A 196 12.57 1.01 -32.94
CA ALA A 196 13.00 2.06 -33.83
C ALA A 196 12.30 3.39 -33.47
N TYR A 197 13.08 4.48 -33.44
CA TYR A 197 12.63 5.85 -33.23
C TYR A 197 12.39 6.30 -31.77
N ILE A 198 12.52 5.44 -30.70
CA ILE A 198 12.21 5.83 -29.32
C ILE A 198 13.47 6.00 -28.44
N GLY A 199 14.68 5.90 -29.02
CA GLY A 199 15.93 6.07 -28.27
C GLY A 199 16.58 4.75 -27.81
N ASN A 200 17.57 4.84 -26.92
CA ASN A 200 18.32 3.67 -26.43
C ASN A 200 17.68 3.11 -25.15
N ASN A 201 16.67 2.25 -25.31
CA ASN A 201 15.96 1.67 -24.18
C ASN A 201 16.85 0.76 -23.31
N TYR A 202 17.84 0.08 -23.89
CA TYR A 202 18.80 -0.70 -23.09
C TYR A 202 19.62 0.19 -22.16
N GLN A 203 20.00 1.40 -22.60
CA GLN A 203 20.66 2.37 -21.71
C GLN A 203 19.72 2.85 -20.59
N ALA A 204 18.46 3.12 -20.92
CA ALA A 204 17.45 3.47 -19.91
C ALA A 204 17.25 2.33 -18.89
N CYS A 205 17.23 1.07 -19.36
CA CYS A 205 17.20 -0.10 -18.48
C CYS A 205 18.39 -0.11 -17.50
N VAL A 206 19.61 0.07 -18.00
CA VAL A 206 20.83 0.08 -17.17
C VAL A 206 20.75 1.19 -16.12
N VAL A 207 20.40 2.41 -16.52
CA VAL A 207 20.30 3.55 -15.59
C VAL A 207 19.23 3.33 -14.52
N THR A 208 18.05 2.86 -14.91
CA THR A 208 16.95 2.61 -13.98
C THR A 208 17.32 1.52 -12.98
N ALA A 209 17.92 0.41 -13.44
CA ALA A 209 18.33 -0.68 -12.57
C ALA A 209 19.48 -0.27 -11.62
N GLN A 210 20.45 0.51 -12.10
CA GLN A 210 21.54 1.04 -11.28
C GLN A 210 21.04 2.01 -10.21
N ASN A 211 20.07 2.87 -10.54
CA ASN A 211 19.43 3.75 -9.56
C ASN A 211 18.70 2.93 -8.48
N ALA A 212 17.97 1.88 -8.88
CA ALA A 212 17.32 0.98 -7.93
C ALA A 212 18.31 0.35 -6.94
N LEU A 213 19.46 -0.15 -7.43
CA LEU A 213 20.52 -0.74 -6.60
C LEU A 213 21.22 0.29 -5.69
N LYS A 214 21.32 1.53 -6.13
CA LYS A 214 21.92 2.62 -5.36
C LYS A 214 20.97 3.08 -4.24
N ASP A 215 19.70 3.27 -4.56
CA ASP A 215 18.70 3.80 -3.61
C ASP A 215 18.27 2.73 -2.59
N TYR A 216 18.31 1.45 -3.00
CA TYR A 216 17.88 0.30 -2.17
C TYR A 216 18.93 -0.83 -2.18
N PRO A 217 20.10 -0.62 -1.54
CA PRO A 217 21.25 -1.54 -1.65
C PRO A 217 20.99 -2.94 -1.04
N TYR A 218 20.03 -3.07 -0.14
CA TYR A 218 19.68 -4.32 0.55
C TYR A 218 18.43 -5.02 0.01
N THR A 219 17.99 -4.63 -1.19
CA THR A 219 16.80 -5.22 -1.81
C THR A 219 16.97 -6.72 -2.13
N ASN A 220 15.89 -7.47 -1.96
CA ASN A 220 15.79 -8.87 -2.38
C ASN A 220 15.83 -9.04 -3.92
N LEU A 221 15.65 -7.96 -4.70
CA LEU A 221 15.73 -7.97 -6.16
C LEU A 221 17.12 -7.64 -6.70
N ARG A 222 18.15 -7.66 -5.85
CA ARG A 222 19.50 -7.25 -6.20
C ARG A 222 20.10 -8.14 -7.30
N GLU A 223 19.93 -9.46 -7.20
CA GLU A 223 20.37 -10.41 -8.22
C GLU A 223 19.65 -10.19 -9.56
N GLU A 224 18.34 -10.02 -9.54
CA GLU A 224 17.52 -9.79 -10.73
C GLU A 224 17.86 -8.46 -11.43
N LEU A 225 18.11 -7.41 -10.66
CA LEU A 225 18.55 -6.12 -11.20
C LEU A 225 19.94 -6.22 -11.81
N SER A 226 20.88 -6.89 -11.15
CA SER A 226 22.25 -7.04 -11.61
C SER A 226 22.34 -7.85 -12.91
N ILE A 227 21.62 -8.98 -13.00
CA ILE A 227 21.59 -9.73 -14.27
C ILE A 227 20.87 -8.95 -15.38
N LEU A 228 19.87 -8.14 -15.06
CA LEU A 228 19.19 -7.30 -16.04
C LEU A 228 20.12 -6.23 -16.62
N ILE A 229 20.98 -5.63 -15.79
CA ILE A 229 22.04 -4.70 -16.24
C ILE A 229 23.00 -5.40 -17.19
N LEU A 230 23.49 -6.60 -16.84
CA LEU A 230 24.38 -7.36 -17.70
C LEU A 230 23.74 -7.70 -19.05
N ARG A 231 22.48 -8.15 -19.04
CA ARG A 231 21.69 -8.40 -20.26
C ARG A 231 21.59 -7.17 -21.14
N ALA A 232 21.26 -6.02 -20.55
CA ALA A 232 21.09 -4.77 -21.29
C ALA A 232 22.43 -4.28 -21.88
N LYS A 233 23.53 -4.32 -21.12
CA LYS A 233 24.87 -3.98 -21.61
C LYS A 233 25.32 -4.90 -22.77
N TYR A 234 25.08 -6.21 -22.65
CA TYR A 234 25.35 -7.15 -23.73
C TYR A 234 24.56 -6.81 -25.00
N GLN A 235 23.26 -6.56 -24.90
CA GLN A 235 22.42 -6.17 -26.04
C GLN A 235 22.89 -4.86 -26.67
N MET A 236 23.26 -3.87 -25.86
CA MET A 236 23.86 -2.63 -26.34
C MET A 236 25.14 -2.86 -27.12
N ALA A 237 25.99 -3.78 -26.67
CA ALA A 237 27.25 -4.12 -27.38
C ALA A 237 26.96 -4.87 -28.68
N HIS A 238 26.10 -5.90 -28.62
CA HIS A 238 25.77 -6.76 -29.76
C HIS A 238 25.17 -5.98 -30.95
N LYS A 239 24.27 -5.02 -30.62
CA LYS A 239 23.57 -4.20 -31.64
C LYS A 239 24.28 -2.87 -31.95
N SER A 240 25.50 -2.68 -31.51
CA SER A 240 26.27 -1.46 -31.75
C SER A 240 26.80 -1.35 -33.16
N VAL A 241 26.95 -0.10 -33.59
CA VAL A 241 27.84 0.22 -34.73
C VAL A 241 29.27 -0.19 -34.41
N GLU A 242 30.03 -0.56 -35.44
CA GLU A 242 31.37 -1.15 -35.27
C GLU A 242 32.32 -0.27 -34.45
N SER A 243 32.27 1.06 -34.63
CA SER A 243 33.13 2.02 -33.92
C SER A 243 32.94 2.05 -32.40
N LYS A 244 31.78 1.60 -31.86
CA LYS A 244 31.47 1.56 -30.42
C LYS A 244 31.42 0.15 -29.83
N LYS A 245 31.52 -0.84 -30.67
CA LYS A 245 31.29 -2.24 -30.32
C LYS A 245 32.31 -2.76 -29.31
N MET A 246 33.59 -2.47 -29.55
CA MET A 246 34.67 -2.89 -28.65
C MET A 246 34.53 -2.30 -27.24
N GLU A 247 34.33 -0.99 -27.14
CA GLU A 247 34.12 -0.31 -25.84
C GLU A 247 32.93 -0.93 -25.06
N ARG A 248 31.81 -1.15 -25.74
CA ARG A 248 30.60 -1.69 -25.11
C ARG A 248 30.77 -3.16 -24.69
N TYR A 249 31.52 -3.98 -25.46
CA TYR A 249 31.83 -5.33 -25.02
C TYR A 249 32.80 -5.36 -23.82
N ARG A 250 33.76 -4.43 -23.73
CA ARG A 250 34.57 -4.27 -22.51
C ARG A 250 33.69 -3.94 -21.30
N ASN A 251 32.73 -2.99 -21.42
CA ASN A 251 31.76 -2.68 -20.37
C ASN A 251 30.86 -3.88 -19.98
N THR A 252 30.59 -4.79 -20.92
CA THR A 252 29.87 -6.03 -20.66
C THR A 252 30.74 -7.02 -19.88
N ILE A 253 32.03 -7.11 -20.19
CA ILE A 253 32.99 -7.96 -19.46
C ILE A 253 33.16 -7.48 -18.02
N ASP A 254 33.27 -6.17 -17.81
CA ASP A 254 33.37 -5.57 -16.47
C ASP A 254 32.12 -5.88 -15.63
N GLU A 255 30.94 -5.74 -16.24
CA GLU A 255 29.66 -6.06 -15.56
C GLU A 255 29.52 -7.57 -15.25
N TYR A 256 30.00 -8.44 -16.14
CA TYR A 256 30.05 -9.87 -15.89
C TYR A 256 30.90 -10.20 -14.66
N TYR A 257 32.08 -9.61 -14.53
CA TYR A 257 32.91 -9.84 -13.35
C TYR A 257 32.27 -9.31 -12.08
N ALA A 258 31.62 -8.15 -12.11
CA ALA A 258 30.87 -7.61 -11.00
C ALA A 258 29.75 -8.58 -10.58
N PHE A 259 28.93 -9.03 -11.54
CA PHE A 259 27.85 -9.98 -11.29
C PHE A 259 28.38 -11.31 -10.73
N LYS A 260 29.40 -11.90 -11.32
CA LYS A 260 29.95 -13.19 -10.90
C LYS A 260 30.60 -13.15 -9.52
N THR A 261 31.23 -12.03 -9.18
CA THR A 261 31.84 -11.82 -7.85
C THR A 261 30.78 -11.71 -6.77
N GLU A 262 29.68 -11.01 -7.05
CA GLU A 262 28.61 -10.81 -6.10
C GLU A 262 27.71 -12.05 -5.99
N PHE A 263 27.45 -12.75 -7.11
CA PHE A 263 26.52 -13.89 -7.18
C PHE A 263 27.18 -15.14 -7.80
N PRO A 264 28.20 -15.74 -7.17
CA PRO A 264 28.94 -16.87 -7.76
C PRO A 264 28.10 -18.13 -7.99
N GLU A 265 27.03 -18.32 -7.20
CA GLU A 265 26.11 -19.47 -7.27
C GLU A 265 24.75 -19.10 -7.90
N SER A 266 24.70 -17.98 -8.62
CA SER A 266 23.46 -17.52 -9.26
C SER A 266 22.88 -18.54 -10.23
N LYS A 267 21.55 -18.66 -10.24
CA LYS A 267 20.82 -19.40 -11.28
C LYS A 267 21.07 -18.87 -12.70
N TYR A 268 21.52 -17.61 -12.81
CA TYR A 268 21.81 -16.93 -14.06
C TYR A 268 23.28 -17.07 -14.51
N ILE A 269 24.14 -17.77 -13.76
CA ILE A 269 25.59 -17.83 -14.04
C ILE A 269 25.89 -18.40 -15.42
N LYS A 270 25.14 -19.41 -15.86
CA LYS A 270 25.33 -20.02 -17.20
C LYS A 270 25.02 -19.03 -18.33
N GLU A 271 24.02 -18.18 -18.13
CA GLU A 271 23.66 -17.13 -19.07
C GLU A 271 24.72 -16.03 -19.09
N ALA A 272 25.18 -15.60 -17.93
CA ALA A 272 26.23 -14.61 -17.78
C ALA A 272 27.55 -15.09 -18.45
N ASP A 273 27.94 -16.35 -18.22
CA ASP A 273 29.14 -16.99 -18.87
C ASP A 273 29.03 -17.01 -20.41
N LYS A 274 27.82 -17.16 -20.96
CA LYS A 274 27.59 -17.08 -22.41
C LYS A 274 27.91 -15.69 -22.93
N TYR A 275 27.36 -14.65 -22.30
CA TYR A 275 27.62 -13.26 -22.69
C TYR A 275 29.11 -12.90 -22.59
N TYR A 276 29.77 -13.35 -21.53
CA TYR A 276 31.21 -13.15 -21.35
C TYR A 276 32.03 -13.79 -22.49
N LYS A 277 31.75 -15.07 -22.82
CA LYS A 277 32.47 -15.78 -23.90
C LYS A 277 32.34 -15.07 -25.25
N GLU A 278 31.13 -14.59 -25.56
CA GLU A 278 30.91 -13.85 -26.82
C GLU A 278 31.61 -12.48 -26.80
N ALA A 279 31.55 -11.76 -25.66
CA ALA A 279 32.22 -10.48 -25.50
C ALA A 279 33.75 -10.60 -25.65
N VAL A 280 34.39 -11.56 -24.97
CA VAL A 280 35.84 -11.79 -25.04
C VAL A 280 36.26 -12.20 -26.45
N LYS A 281 35.50 -13.05 -27.14
CA LYS A 281 35.79 -13.43 -28.53
C LYS A 281 35.84 -12.21 -29.45
N THR A 282 34.86 -11.29 -29.30
CA THR A 282 34.80 -10.10 -30.15
C THR A 282 35.93 -9.12 -29.84
N VAL A 283 36.25 -8.89 -28.55
CA VAL A 283 37.40 -8.01 -28.18
C VAL A 283 38.73 -8.55 -28.69
N LYS A 284 39.02 -9.86 -28.57
CA LYS A 284 40.26 -10.48 -29.05
C LYS A 284 40.41 -10.50 -30.57
N ILE A 285 39.35 -10.48 -31.35
CA ILE A 285 39.40 -10.45 -32.81
C ILE A 285 39.76 -9.04 -33.31
N THR A 286 39.45 -8.03 -32.49
CA THR A 286 39.62 -6.62 -32.87
C THR A 286 40.93 -6.01 -32.35
N GLU A 287 41.62 -6.68 -31.41
CA GLU A 287 43.03 -6.40 -31.01
C GLU A 287 44.01 -7.03 -31.99
#